data_2613f61c168e6660fc6a0ef47b25e5ce
#
_entry.id   2613f61c168e6660fc6a0ef47b25e5ce
#
_cell.length_a   1.000
_cell.length_b   1.000
_cell.length_c   1.000
_cell.angle_alpha   90.00
_cell.angle_beta   90.00
_cell.angle_gamma   90.00
#
_symmetry.space_group_name_H-M   'P 1'
#
loop_
_entity.id
_entity.type
_entity.pdbx_description
1 polymer ?
#
loop_
_entity_poly.entity_id
_entity_poly.type
_entity_poly.pdbx_seq_one_letter_code
_entity_poly.pdbx_strand_id
1 'polypeptide(L)'
;MAVDQYNHFVAIVAGDNPEVLMSPYDKNIETEPRVVYKYEDAGKLRDQYINVYRSIVSSNKIPEGPFKEDAKDKLAIIENQTAEEFYLDLTMDYDHDPETGDALTKENPDGAWSSYRLGKLFSVPFILKDGTETFQARKGDINWELMHLHGGEIYERAWEMVMEDSEPQNDYEKQIYTNMKARTAYFEKFGTKENYVLGNTAFWGYAFVSKNGWAELEDEMDQFVWVRNFYPLFIEPLPDDTLLTIYECVK
;
A
#
# COMPACT_ATOMS: atom_id res chain seq x y z
N MET A 1 -8.69 1.66 -3.81
CA MET A 1 -8.68 1.22 -2.40
C MET A 1 -7.29 1.50 -1.87
N ALA A 2 -7.12 2.52 -1.06
CA ALA A 2 -5.84 2.84 -0.47
C ALA A 2 -5.49 1.79 0.60
N VAL A 3 -4.19 1.58 0.85
CA VAL A 3 -3.71 0.99 2.10
C VAL A 3 -4.38 1.78 3.21
N ASP A 4 -5.20 1.13 4.03
CA ASP A 4 -5.81 1.83 5.14
C ASP A 4 -4.75 2.08 6.23
N GLN A 5 -5.06 2.95 7.20
CA GLN A 5 -4.16 3.28 8.32
C GLN A 5 -3.82 2.07 9.23
N TYR A 6 -4.30 0.87 8.89
CA TYR A 6 -4.08 -0.40 9.59
C TYR A 6 -3.19 -1.38 8.81
N ASN A 7 -2.46 -0.90 7.78
CA ASN A 7 -1.59 -1.73 6.94
C ASN A 7 -2.31 -2.85 6.16
N HIS A 8 -3.61 -2.70 5.90
CA HIS A 8 -4.34 -3.65 5.06
C HIS A 8 -4.21 -3.31 3.58
N PHE A 9 -4.10 -4.34 2.74
CA PHE A 9 -4.04 -4.16 1.29
C PHE A 9 -4.65 -5.35 0.55
N VAL A 10 -4.92 -5.15 -0.75
CA VAL A 10 -5.44 -6.20 -1.64
C VAL A 10 -4.33 -6.69 -2.54
N ALA A 11 -4.09 -8.01 -2.56
CA ALA A 11 -3.24 -8.68 -3.52
C ALA A 11 -4.09 -9.48 -4.52
N ILE A 12 -3.77 -9.34 -5.82
CA ILE A 12 -4.34 -10.17 -6.88
C ILE A 12 -3.32 -11.24 -7.24
N VAL A 13 -3.70 -12.50 -7.11
CA VAL A 13 -2.81 -13.65 -7.38
C VAL A 13 -3.25 -14.36 -8.63
N ALA A 14 -2.33 -14.57 -9.58
CA ALA A 14 -2.58 -15.22 -10.86
C ALA A 14 -1.88 -16.57 -10.95
N GLY A 15 -2.65 -17.68 -10.86
CA GLY A 15 -2.18 -19.05 -10.98
C GLY A 15 -3.03 -20.06 -10.23
N ASP A 16 -2.92 -21.34 -10.59
CA ASP A 16 -3.77 -22.42 -10.05
C ASP A 16 -3.53 -22.76 -8.57
N ASN A 17 -2.37 -22.39 -8.02
CA ASN A 17 -2.01 -22.62 -6.62
C ASN A 17 -1.67 -21.29 -5.94
N PRO A 18 -2.65 -20.42 -5.68
CA PRO A 18 -2.43 -19.08 -5.21
C PRO A 18 -1.70 -19.04 -3.85
N GLU A 19 -1.94 -19.99 -2.96
CA GLU A 19 -1.27 -20.08 -1.66
C GLU A 19 0.22 -20.40 -1.80
N VAL A 20 0.59 -21.25 -2.78
CA VAL A 20 2.00 -21.55 -3.08
C VAL A 20 2.70 -20.32 -3.66
N LEU A 21 1.99 -19.52 -4.47
CA LEU A 21 2.53 -18.27 -5.01
C LEU A 21 2.70 -17.18 -3.95
N MET A 22 1.85 -17.17 -2.93
CA MET A 22 1.93 -16.24 -1.81
C MET A 22 3.03 -16.60 -0.81
N SER A 23 3.26 -17.89 -0.60
CA SER A 23 4.10 -18.40 0.50
C SER A 23 5.51 -17.79 0.56
N PRO A 24 6.25 -17.52 -0.54
CA PRO A 24 7.57 -16.91 -0.46
C PRO A 24 7.61 -15.51 0.20
N TYR A 25 6.47 -14.83 0.25
CA TYR A 25 6.33 -13.46 0.73
C TYR A 25 5.76 -13.36 2.15
N ASP A 26 5.69 -14.47 2.87
CA ASP A 26 5.29 -14.52 4.27
C ASP A 26 6.40 -13.98 5.18
N LYS A 27 6.11 -12.89 5.91
CA LYS A 27 7.03 -12.30 6.90
C LYS A 27 7.35 -13.23 8.06
N ASN A 28 6.45 -14.18 8.35
CA ASN A 28 6.63 -15.11 9.47
C ASN A 28 7.55 -16.29 9.14
N ILE A 29 7.99 -16.43 7.89
CA ILE A 29 8.98 -17.44 7.53
C ILE A 29 10.36 -16.98 7.99
N GLU A 30 10.96 -17.72 8.94
CA GLU A 30 12.33 -17.48 9.31
C GLU A 30 13.30 -17.95 8.22
N THR A 31 14.29 -17.11 7.94
CA THR A 31 15.39 -17.39 7.02
C THR A 31 16.69 -17.64 7.79
N GLU A 32 17.76 -18.00 7.09
CA GLU A 32 19.09 -17.99 7.69
C GLU A 32 19.42 -16.59 8.22
N PRO A 33 20.09 -16.50 9.40
CA PRO A 33 20.45 -15.21 9.98
C PRO A 33 21.26 -14.35 8.99
N ARG A 34 20.87 -13.10 8.83
CA ARG A 34 21.57 -12.13 7.99
C ARG A 34 21.85 -10.85 8.77
N VAL A 35 22.96 -10.21 8.47
CA VAL A 35 23.35 -8.95 9.08
C VAL A 35 22.42 -7.83 8.61
N VAL A 36 21.84 -7.11 9.56
CA VAL A 36 21.03 -5.90 9.33
C VAL A 36 21.88 -4.65 9.56
N TYR A 37 22.58 -4.61 10.69
CA TYR A 37 23.48 -3.52 11.04
C TYR A 37 24.83 -4.09 11.45
N LYS A 38 25.89 -3.53 10.90
CA LYS A 38 27.25 -3.87 11.32
C LYS A 38 27.67 -3.06 12.51
N TYR A 39 28.25 -3.69 13.51
CA TYR A 39 28.78 -3.00 14.67
C TYR A 39 29.91 -2.00 14.31
N GLU A 40 30.75 -2.33 13.35
CA GLU A 40 31.82 -1.44 12.86
C GLU A 40 31.30 -0.12 12.29
N ASP A 41 30.03 -0.08 11.81
CA ASP A 41 29.37 1.10 11.26
C ASP A 41 28.61 1.93 12.32
N ALA A 42 28.68 1.59 13.61
CA ALA A 42 27.90 2.23 14.69
C ALA A 42 28.04 3.77 14.72
N GLY A 43 29.26 4.28 14.57
CA GLY A 43 29.52 5.72 14.52
C GLY A 43 28.90 6.40 13.31
N LYS A 44 29.01 5.78 12.16
CA LYS A 44 28.43 6.27 10.91
C LYS A 44 26.89 6.26 10.94
N LEU A 45 26.30 5.18 11.47
CA LEU A 45 24.86 5.09 11.69
C LEU A 45 24.35 6.20 12.61
N ARG A 46 25.01 6.40 13.76
CA ARG A 46 24.68 7.46 14.69
C ARG A 46 24.70 8.83 14.01
N ASP A 47 25.75 9.15 13.27
CA ASP A 47 25.89 10.42 12.55
C ASP A 47 24.80 10.61 11.48
N GLN A 48 24.39 9.53 10.78
CA GLN A 48 23.27 9.57 9.83
C GLN A 48 21.96 9.93 10.53
N TYR A 49 21.64 9.30 11.66
CA TYR A 49 20.42 9.60 12.43
C TYR A 49 20.43 11.02 12.99
N ILE A 50 21.56 11.50 13.51
CA ILE A 50 21.73 12.89 13.94
C ILE A 50 21.41 13.85 12.78
N ASN A 51 21.93 13.60 11.59
CA ASN A 51 21.70 14.44 10.42
C ASN A 51 20.23 14.44 9.98
N VAL A 52 19.56 13.29 10.01
CA VAL A 52 18.13 13.17 9.70
C VAL A 52 17.31 14.00 10.68
N TYR A 53 17.50 13.82 12.00
CA TYR A 53 16.73 14.57 13.00
C TYR A 53 17.05 16.06 13.00
N ARG A 54 18.30 16.47 12.79
CA ARG A 54 18.65 17.88 12.59
C ARG A 54 17.96 18.49 11.39
N SER A 55 17.86 17.76 10.29
CA SER A 55 17.13 18.20 9.09
C SER A 55 15.65 18.42 9.39
N ILE A 56 15.00 17.49 10.11
CA ILE A 56 13.59 17.61 10.51
C ILE A 56 13.41 18.84 11.42
N VAL A 57 14.24 18.98 12.46
CA VAL A 57 14.15 20.08 13.44
C VAL A 57 14.37 21.45 12.79
N SER A 58 15.32 21.55 11.85
CA SER A 58 15.65 22.81 11.17
C SER A 58 14.72 23.17 10.00
N SER A 59 13.89 22.23 9.56
CA SER A 59 13.02 22.42 8.38
C SER A 59 11.90 23.42 8.67
N ASN A 60 11.83 24.47 7.85
CA ASN A 60 10.71 25.41 7.85
C ASN A 60 9.44 24.86 7.15
N LYS A 61 9.58 23.74 6.45
CA LYS A 61 8.44 23.07 5.77
C LYS A 61 7.65 22.17 6.73
N ILE A 62 8.25 21.79 7.85
CA ILE A 62 7.62 20.98 8.89
C ILE A 62 7.09 21.92 9.96
N PRO A 63 5.77 21.96 10.20
CA PRO A 63 5.19 22.84 11.22
C PRO A 63 5.64 22.43 12.62
N GLU A 64 5.66 23.40 13.54
CA GLU A 64 5.84 23.10 14.97
C GLU A 64 4.67 22.24 15.46
N GLY A 65 4.97 21.21 16.26
CA GLY A 65 4.00 20.29 16.79
C GLY A 65 4.62 18.98 17.29
N PRO A 66 3.80 18.01 17.71
CA PRO A 66 4.28 16.79 18.38
C PRO A 66 5.35 16.02 17.60
N PHE A 67 5.26 15.97 16.29
CA PHE A 67 6.25 15.29 15.42
C PHE A 67 7.63 15.97 15.50
N LYS A 68 7.67 17.31 15.44
CA LYS A 68 8.93 18.06 15.49
C LYS A 68 9.51 18.09 16.92
N GLU A 69 8.66 18.05 17.93
CA GLU A 69 9.08 17.92 19.33
C GLU A 69 9.69 16.54 19.60
N ASP A 70 9.05 15.45 19.16
CA ASP A 70 9.62 14.11 19.24
C ASP A 70 10.98 14.02 18.53
N ALA A 71 11.12 14.64 17.37
CA ALA A 71 12.40 14.71 16.68
C ALA A 71 13.48 15.50 17.45
N LYS A 72 13.12 16.56 18.17
CA LYS A 72 14.04 17.30 19.05
C LYS A 72 14.50 16.44 20.23
N ASP A 73 13.57 15.71 20.86
CA ASP A 73 13.87 14.84 21.99
C ASP A 73 14.79 13.68 21.55
N LYS A 74 14.48 13.02 20.44
CA LYS A 74 15.33 11.97 19.86
C LYS A 74 16.71 12.46 19.49
N LEU A 75 16.80 13.64 18.87
CA LEU A 75 18.09 14.27 18.57
C LEU A 75 18.93 14.49 19.83
N ALA A 76 18.32 15.05 20.88
CA ALA A 76 19.00 15.31 22.15
C ALA A 76 19.51 14.02 22.81
N ILE A 77 18.74 12.93 22.73
CA ILE A 77 19.15 11.62 23.25
C ILE A 77 20.36 11.12 22.46
N ILE A 78 20.27 11.06 21.13
CA ILE A 78 21.33 10.49 20.26
C ILE A 78 22.63 11.32 20.35
N GLU A 79 22.54 12.65 20.46
CA GLU A 79 23.73 13.52 20.60
C GLU A 79 24.50 13.26 21.91
N ASN A 80 23.82 12.80 22.96
CA ASN A 80 24.43 12.48 24.26
C ASN A 80 24.92 11.02 24.37
N GLN A 81 24.59 10.15 23.44
CA GLN A 81 25.04 8.76 23.42
C GLN A 81 26.42 8.63 22.76
N THR A 82 27.20 7.66 23.18
CA THR A 82 28.34 7.14 22.42
C THR A 82 27.84 6.37 21.20
N ALA A 83 28.71 6.05 20.25
CA ALA A 83 28.36 5.24 19.09
C ALA A 83 27.90 3.83 19.50
N GLU A 84 28.52 3.24 20.52
CA GLU A 84 28.15 1.95 21.08
C GLU A 84 26.78 1.97 21.75
N GLU A 85 26.52 2.94 22.63
CA GLU A 85 25.20 3.09 23.28
C GLU A 85 24.10 3.28 22.26
N PHE A 86 24.31 4.11 21.25
CA PHE A 86 23.38 4.31 20.17
C PHE A 86 23.11 3.01 19.38
N TYR A 87 24.19 2.27 19.08
CA TYR A 87 24.05 1.00 18.34
C TYR A 87 23.24 -0.03 19.13
N LEU A 88 23.53 -0.19 20.42
CA LEU A 88 22.80 -1.12 21.29
C LEU A 88 21.31 -0.74 21.42
N ASP A 89 21.01 0.55 21.54
CA ASP A 89 19.62 1.02 21.58
C ASP A 89 18.90 0.80 20.24
N LEU A 90 19.58 1.07 19.11
CA LEU A 90 19.03 0.85 17.76
C LEU A 90 18.75 -0.62 17.47
N THR A 91 19.56 -1.50 18.03
CA THR A 91 19.54 -2.94 17.72
C THR A 91 19.02 -3.80 18.87
N MET A 92 18.34 -3.22 19.84
CA MET A 92 17.88 -3.90 21.06
C MET A 92 16.94 -5.09 20.81
N ASP A 93 16.22 -5.08 19.69
CA ASP A 93 15.26 -6.12 19.30
C ASP A 93 15.87 -7.18 18.38
N TYR A 94 17.17 -7.09 18.06
CA TYR A 94 17.88 -8.02 17.20
C TYR A 94 18.79 -8.97 17.99
N ASP A 95 18.98 -10.19 17.48
CA ASP A 95 20.09 -11.04 17.93
C ASP A 95 21.43 -10.42 17.50
N HIS A 96 22.50 -10.71 18.24
CA HIS A 96 23.83 -10.22 17.88
C HIS A 96 24.77 -11.38 17.61
N ASP A 97 25.57 -11.25 16.58
CA ASP A 97 26.67 -12.19 16.30
C ASP A 97 27.70 -12.11 17.45
N PRO A 98 28.01 -13.23 18.12
CA PRO A 98 28.90 -13.23 19.29
C PRO A 98 30.35 -12.87 18.99
N GLU A 99 30.80 -12.97 17.73
CA GLU A 99 32.17 -12.68 17.33
C GLU A 99 32.33 -11.24 16.83
N THR A 100 31.37 -10.74 16.06
CA THR A 100 31.45 -9.41 15.42
C THR A 100 30.64 -8.33 16.14
N GLY A 101 29.61 -8.74 16.91
CA GLY A 101 28.63 -7.80 17.49
C GLY A 101 27.60 -7.30 16.50
N ASP A 102 27.59 -7.79 15.27
CA ASP A 102 26.65 -7.39 14.24
C ASP A 102 25.22 -7.80 14.60
N ALA A 103 24.25 -6.90 14.37
CA ALA A 103 22.84 -7.21 14.56
C ALA A 103 22.30 -8.10 13.44
N LEU A 104 21.64 -9.16 13.83
CA LEU A 104 21.14 -10.22 12.94
C LEU A 104 19.63 -10.26 12.93
N THR A 105 19.03 -10.55 11.77
CA THR A 105 17.63 -10.89 11.63
C THR A 105 17.46 -12.21 10.90
N LYS A 106 16.37 -12.90 11.25
CA LYS A 106 15.88 -14.08 10.51
C LYS A 106 14.61 -13.76 9.71
N GLU A 107 14.18 -12.52 9.72
CA GLU A 107 13.01 -12.11 8.96
C GLU A 107 13.20 -12.37 7.47
N ASN A 108 12.15 -12.82 6.82
CA ASN A 108 12.14 -13.02 5.38
C ASN A 108 12.39 -11.70 4.64
N PRO A 109 13.48 -11.55 3.88
CA PRO A 109 13.77 -10.31 3.13
C PRO A 109 12.74 -10.00 2.04
N ASP A 110 12.04 -11.03 1.54
CA ASP A 110 10.98 -10.90 0.54
C ASP A 110 9.59 -10.80 1.20
N GLY A 111 9.54 -10.75 2.53
CA GLY A 111 8.30 -10.73 3.30
C GLY A 111 7.48 -9.47 3.03
N ALA A 112 6.28 -9.66 2.47
CA ALA A 112 5.37 -8.57 2.11
C ALA A 112 4.09 -8.57 2.96
N TRP A 113 3.74 -9.69 3.58
CA TRP A 113 2.52 -9.84 4.39
C TRP A 113 2.77 -10.70 5.63
N SER A 114 2.01 -10.43 6.70
CA SER A 114 2.03 -11.20 7.96
C SER A 114 0.84 -12.14 8.10
N SER A 115 -0.28 -11.82 7.46
CA SER A 115 -1.45 -12.68 7.35
C SER A 115 -2.26 -12.32 6.11
N TYR A 116 -3.04 -13.28 5.59
CA TYR A 116 -3.97 -13.05 4.49
C TYR A 116 -5.21 -13.93 4.62
N ARG A 117 -6.25 -13.54 3.89
CA ARG A 117 -7.48 -14.32 3.73
C ARG A 117 -8.06 -14.07 2.35
N LEU A 118 -8.92 -14.99 1.89
CA LEU A 118 -9.73 -14.74 0.71
C LEU A 118 -10.60 -13.49 0.92
N GLY A 119 -10.70 -12.63 -0.08
CA GLY A 119 -11.40 -11.36 -0.01
C GLY A 119 -12.83 -11.48 0.49
N LYS A 120 -13.29 -10.51 1.26
CA LYS A 120 -14.66 -10.44 1.78
C LYS A 120 -15.01 -9.12 2.46
N LEU A 121 -14.08 -8.45 3.14
CA LEU A 121 -14.40 -7.32 4.03
C LEU A 121 -14.25 -5.96 3.34
N PHE A 122 -13.16 -5.77 2.59
CA PHE A 122 -12.86 -4.48 1.97
C PHE A 122 -12.44 -4.58 0.49
N SER A 123 -12.28 -5.80 -0.02
CA SER A 123 -12.04 -6.05 -1.45
C SER A 123 -13.34 -6.16 -2.23
N VAL A 124 -13.30 -5.74 -3.48
CA VAL A 124 -14.41 -5.89 -4.43
C VAL A 124 -14.32 -7.26 -5.09
N PRO A 125 -15.37 -8.08 -5.07
CA PRO A 125 -15.38 -9.39 -5.73
C PRO A 125 -15.30 -9.26 -7.26
N PHE A 126 -14.87 -10.31 -7.93
CA PHE A 126 -15.09 -10.48 -9.36
C PHE A 126 -16.58 -10.63 -9.64
N ILE A 127 -17.07 -9.95 -10.66
CA ILE A 127 -18.41 -10.16 -11.22
C ILE A 127 -18.24 -11.09 -12.41
N LEU A 128 -18.88 -12.25 -12.37
CA LEU A 128 -18.84 -13.22 -13.45
C LEU A 128 -19.81 -12.86 -14.58
N LYS A 129 -19.63 -13.47 -15.75
CA LYS A 129 -20.51 -13.28 -16.92
C LYS A 129 -21.96 -13.72 -16.68
N ASP A 130 -22.20 -14.60 -15.71
CA ASP A 130 -23.54 -15.00 -15.27
C ASP A 130 -24.13 -14.09 -14.18
N GLY A 131 -23.40 -13.05 -13.75
CA GLY A 131 -23.79 -12.09 -12.74
C GLY A 131 -23.51 -12.52 -11.31
N THR A 132 -22.90 -13.68 -11.08
CA THR A 132 -22.49 -14.09 -9.73
C THR A 132 -21.20 -13.39 -9.29
N GLU A 133 -21.01 -13.29 -7.97
CA GLU A 133 -19.83 -12.64 -7.38
C GLU A 133 -18.94 -13.68 -6.68
N THR A 134 -17.62 -13.53 -6.85
CA THR A 134 -16.63 -14.41 -6.23
C THR A 134 -15.29 -13.72 -6.04
N PHE A 135 -14.45 -14.22 -5.13
CA PHE A 135 -13.07 -13.75 -4.96
C PHE A 135 -12.03 -14.65 -5.64
N GLN A 136 -12.50 -15.67 -6.36
CA GLN A 136 -11.65 -16.55 -7.15
C GLN A 136 -12.38 -16.99 -8.41
N ALA A 137 -11.79 -16.73 -9.58
CA ALA A 137 -12.37 -17.07 -10.87
C ALA A 137 -11.32 -17.26 -11.95
N ARG A 138 -11.65 -18.00 -13.02
CA ARG A 138 -10.87 -17.95 -14.26
C ARG A 138 -11.04 -16.59 -14.92
N LYS A 139 -9.95 -16.02 -15.44
CA LYS A 139 -9.98 -14.71 -16.11
C LYS A 139 -11.07 -14.62 -17.18
N GLY A 140 -11.24 -15.68 -17.98
CA GLY A 140 -12.22 -15.74 -19.05
C GLY A 140 -13.68 -15.76 -18.60
N ASP A 141 -13.96 -16.10 -17.34
CA ASP A 141 -15.32 -16.13 -16.78
C ASP A 141 -15.73 -14.76 -16.19
N ILE A 142 -14.78 -13.86 -15.98
CA ILE A 142 -15.01 -12.55 -15.39
C ILE A 142 -15.61 -11.59 -16.43
N ASN A 143 -16.61 -10.83 -16.02
CA ASN A 143 -17.18 -9.74 -16.80
C ASN A 143 -16.36 -8.47 -16.64
N TRP A 144 -15.29 -8.34 -17.41
CA TRP A 144 -14.38 -7.21 -17.33
C TRP A 144 -15.03 -5.87 -17.66
N GLU A 145 -16.06 -5.86 -18.48
CA GLU A 145 -16.81 -4.64 -18.77
C GLU A 145 -17.46 -4.08 -17.49
N LEU A 146 -18.13 -4.93 -16.72
CA LEU A 146 -18.70 -4.52 -15.43
C LEU A 146 -17.62 -4.18 -14.39
N MET A 147 -16.49 -4.90 -14.39
CA MET A 147 -15.37 -4.61 -13.47
C MET A 147 -14.74 -3.24 -13.70
N HIS A 148 -14.75 -2.72 -14.93
CA HIS A 148 -14.14 -1.44 -15.28
C HIS A 148 -15.14 -0.27 -15.36
N LEU A 149 -16.42 -0.55 -15.60
CA LEU A 149 -17.44 0.49 -15.81
C LEU A 149 -18.35 0.70 -14.60
N HIS A 150 -18.18 -0.07 -13.52
CA HIS A 150 -19.11 -0.03 -12.41
C HIS A 150 -19.21 1.38 -11.79
N GLY A 151 -20.25 2.09 -12.17
CA GLY A 151 -20.60 3.40 -11.61
C GLY A 151 -19.83 4.58 -12.18
N GLY A 152 -19.13 4.48 -13.30
CA GLY A 152 -18.36 5.59 -13.91
C GLY A 152 -19.16 6.86 -14.02
N GLU A 153 -20.36 6.81 -14.59
CA GLU A 153 -21.26 7.98 -14.72
C GLU A 153 -21.64 8.61 -13.39
N ILE A 154 -21.81 7.82 -12.33
CA ILE A 154 -22.14 8.30 -10.99
C ILE A 154 -20.96 9.09 -10.42
N TYR A 155 -19.72 8.62 -10.60
CA TYR A 155 -18.53 9.31 -10.13
C TYR A 155 -18.23 10.56 -10.96
N GLU A 156 -18.38 10.53 -12.28
CA GLU A 156 -18.30 11.71 -13.12
C GLU A 156 -19.29 12.77 -12.64
N ARG A 157 -20.54 12.38 -12.46
CA ARG A 157 -21.60 13.28 -12.00
C ARG A 157 -21.35 13.84 -10.60
N ALA A 158 -20.80 13.01 -9.68
CA ALA A 158 -20.42 13.46 -8.36
C ALA A 158 -19.32 14.54 -8.41
N TRP A 159 -18.30 14.35 -9.26
CA TRP A 159 -17.27 15.34 -9.49
C TRP A 159 -17.85 16.66 -10.02
N GLU A 160 -18.68 16.59 -11.06
CA GLU A 160 -19.33 17.78 -11.65
C GLU A 160 -20.10 18.59 -10.62
N MET A 161 -20.89 17.93 -9.77
CA MET A 161 -21.66 18.60 -8.73
C MET A 161 -20.77 19.25 -7.65
N VAL A 162 -19.67 18.58 -7.24
CA VAL A 162 -18.86 19.05 -6.12
C VAL A 162 -17.76 20.01 -6.55
N MET A 163 -17.10 19.75 -7.65
CA MET A 163 -15.91 20.49 -8.09
C MET A 163 -16.19 21.50 -9.20
N GLU A 164 -17.22 21.26 -10.02
CA GLU A 164 -17.59 22.11 -11.15
C GLU A 164 -18.91 22.89 -10.87
N ASP A 165 -19.48 22.78 -9.66
CA ASP A 165 -20.72 23.43 -9.23
C ASP A 165 -21.93 23.18 -10.17
N SER A 166 -21.98 22.02 -10.81
CA SER A 166 -23.13 21.65 -11.65
C SER A 166 -24.39 21.41 -10.83
N GLU A 167 -25.51 21.98 -11.27
CA GLU A 167 -26.78 21.84 -10.57
C GLU A 167 -27.31 20.40 -10.55
N PRO A 168 -27.81 19.91 -9.40
CA PRO A 168 -28.44 18.59 -9.32
C PRO A 168 -29.66 18.50 -10.26
N GLN A 169 -29.75 17.38 -11.00
CA GLN A 169 -30.80 17.19 -12.02
C GLN A 169 -32.10 16.54 -11.47
N ASN A 170 -32.01 15.92 -10.29
CA ASN A 170 -33.14 15.21 -9.67
C ASN A 170 -33.02 15.24 -8.13
N ASP A 171 -34.09 14.76 -7.46
CA ASP A 171 -34.14 14.79 -6.00
C ASP A 171 -33.13 13.87 -5.32
N TYR A 172 -32.76 12.78 -5.94
CA TYR A 172 -31.67 11.91 -5.45
C TYR A 172 -30.33 12.65 -5.48
N GLU A 173 -29.99 13.29 -6.58
CA GLU A 173 -28.77 14.09 -6.68
C GLU A 173 -28.75 15.25 -5.69
N LYS A 174 -29.92 15.95 -5.47
CA LYS A 174 -30.02 17.01 -4.44
C LYS A 174 -29.70 16.51 -3.05
N GLN A 175 -30.19 15.31 -2.71
CA GLN A 175 -29.96 14.71 -1.40
C GLN A 175 -28.47 14.37 -1.17
N ILE A 176 -27.80 13.79 -2.17
CA ILE A 176 -26.38 13.42 -2.05
C ILE A 176 -25.44 14.61 -2.20
N TYR A 177 -25.77 15.62 -3.03
CA TYR A 177 -24.96 16.79 -3.31
C TYR A 177 -24.59 17.56 -2.02
N THR A 178 -25.53 17.81 -1.14
CA THR A 178 -25.30 18.55 0.10
C THR A 178 -24.24 17.84 0.97
N ASN A 179 -24.29 16.51 1.04
CA ASN A 179 -23.32 15.72 1.79
C ASN A 179 -21.96 15.63 1.09
N MET A 180 -21.94 15.56 -0.25
CA MET A 180 -20.71 15.50 -1.03
C MET A 180 -20.00 16.86 -1.08
N LYS A 181 -20.71 17.98 -1.18
CA LYS A 181 -20.16 19.34 -1.18
C LYS A 181 -19.31 19.61 0.07
N ALA A 182 -19.71 19.07 1.22
CA ALA A 182 -18.93 19.16 2.45
C ALA A 182 -17.60 18.36 2.40
N ARG A 183 -17.40 17.55 1.36
CA ARG A 183 -16.23 16.69 1.18
C ARG A 183 -15.30 17.19 0.07
N THR A 184 -15.34 18.46 -0.30
CA THR A 184 -14.52 19.05 -1.37
C THR A 184 -13.02 18.68 -1.21
N ALA A 185 -12.47 18.78 0.00
CA ALA A 185 -11.08 18.41 0.27
C ALA A 185 -10.76 16.92 -0.03
N TYR A 186 -11.76 16.04 0.03
CA TYR A 186 -11.59 14.64 -0.39
C TYR A 186 -11.46 14.52 -1.91
N PHE A 187 -12.23 15.33 -2.68
CA PHE A 187 -12.14 15.32 -4.14
C PHE A 187 -10.84 15.98 -4.63
N GLU A 188 -10.41 17.06 -3.98
CA GLU A 188 -9.20 17.81 -4.33
C GLU A 188 -7.94 16.93 -4.38
N LYS A 189 -7.85 15.91 -3.52
CA LYS A 189 -6.70 14.99 -3.49
C LYS A 189 -6.51 14.17 -4.78
N PHE A 190 -7.55 14.02 -5.59
CA PHE A 190 -7.46 13.33 -6.88
C PHE A 190 -6.91 14.22 -7.99
N GLY A 191 -6.94 15.55 -7.83
CA GLY A 191 -6.43 16.54 -8.77
C GLY A 191 -7.30 16.72 -10.01
N THR A 192 -7.78 15.64 -10.64
CA THR A 192 -8.60 15.69 -11.86
C THR A 192 -9.83 14.77 -11.78
N LYS A 193 -10.84 15.04 -12.62
CA LYS A 193 -12.04 14.20 -12.76
C LYS A 193 -11.66 12.78 -13.20
N GLU A 194 -10.76 12.68 -14.17
CA GLU A 194 -10.29 11.39 -14.69
C GLU A 194 -9.67 10.53 -13.59
N ASN A 195 -8.82 11.12 -12.74
CA ASN A 195 -8.21 10.40 -11.61
C ASN A 195 -9.24 10.00 -10.57
N TYR A 196 -10.24 10.87 -10.31
CA TYR A 196 -11.32 10.55 -9.38
C TYR A 196 -12.17 9.38 -9.89
N VAL A 197 -12.58 9.42 -11.13
CA VAL A 197 -13.35 8.32 -11.77
C VAL A 197 -12.50 7.04 -11.78
N LEU A 198 -11.28 7.11 -12.29
CA LEU A 198 -10.36 5.98 -12.36
C LEU A 198 -10.13 5.32 -11.00
N GLY A 199 -9.85 6.10 -9.98
CA GLY A 199 -9.60 5.59 -8.62
C GLY A 199 -10.80 4.90 -7.97
N ASN A 200 -12.02 5.19 -8.45
CA ASN A 200 -13.25 4.61 -7.92
C ASN A 200 -13.85 3.49 -8.80
N THR A 201 -13.47 3.40 -10.07
CA THR A 201 -14.06 2.44 -11.03
C THR A 201 -13.11 1.39 -11.54
N ALA A 202 -11.81 1.66 -11.59
CA ALA A 202 -10.85 0.70 -12.11
C ALA A 202 -10.71 -0.52 -11.18
N PHE A 203 -10.59 -1.69 -11.79
CA PHE A 203 -10.16 -2.89 -11.07
C PHE A 203 -8.64 -2.86 -10.89
N TRP A 204 -8.19 -2.92 -9.65
CA TRP A 204 -6.77 -2.97 -9.31
C TRP A 204 -6.53 -3.56 -7.92
N GLY A 205 -5.30 -4.04 -7.68
CA GLY A 205 -4.80 -4.43 -6.36
C GLY A 205 -3.58 -3.62 -5.99
N TYR A 206 -3.30 -3.51 -4.70
CA TYR A 206 -2.05 -2.92 -4.21
C TYR A 206 -0.84 -3.75 -4.66
N ALA A 207 -1.00 -5.08 -4.69
CA ALA A 207 0.00 -6.02 -5.16
C ALA A 207 -0.57 -6.97 -6.22
N PHE A 208 0.31 -7.44 -7.10
CA PHE A 208 0.07 -8.51 -8.05
C PHE A 208 1.11 -9.61 -7.87
N VAL A 209 0.66 -10.86 -7.79
CA VAL A 209 1.51 -12.03 -7.57
C VAL A 209 1.29 -13.06 -8.67
N SER A 210 2.36 -13.57 -9.21
CA SER A 210 2.30 -14.62 -10.23
C SER A 210 3.54 -15.52 -10.14
N LYS A 211 3.67 -16.49 -11.02
CA LYS A 211 4.91 -17.28 -11.17
C LYS A 211 6.16 -16.44 -11.49
N ASN A 212 5.97 -15.19 -11.92
CA ASN A 212 7.08 -14.28 -12.23
C ASN A 212 7.52 -13.45 -11.00
N GLY A 213 6.84 -13.58 -9.87
CA GLY A 213 7.17 -12.89 -8.64
C GLY A 213 6.07 -11.97 -8.13
N TRP A 214 6.48 -11.08 -7.22
CA TRP A 214 5.68 -10.06 -6.56
C TRP A 214 5.91 -8.70 -7.22
N ALA A 215 4.85 -7.98 -7.46
CA ALA A 215 4.89 -6.57 -7.86
C ALA A 215 3.90 -5.80 -6.98
N GLU A 216 4.28 -4.64 -6.47
CA GLU A 216 3.40 -3.82 -5.63
C GLU A 216 3.52 -2.34 -5.95
N LEU A 217 2.55 -1.56 -5.49
CA LEU A 217 2.59 -0.11 -5.54
C LEU A 217 3.69 0.38 -4.58
N GLU A 218 4.76 0.92 -5.14
CA GLU A 218 5.87 1.51 -4.38
C GLU A 218 5.49 2.88 -3.79
N ASP A 219 6.06 3.22 -2.62
CA ASP A 219 5.71 4.45 -1.89
C ASP A 219 5.97 5.74 -2.70
N GLU A 220 6.96 5.73 -3.59
CA GLU A 220 7.30 6.87 -4.44
C GLU A 220 6.53 6.91 -5.77
N MET A 221 5.75 5.85 -6.07
CA MET A 221 4.98 5.75 -7.31
C MET A 221 3.67 6.53 -7.21
N ASP A 222 3.31 7.26 -8.26
CA ASP A 222 1.98 7.84 -8.37
C ASP A 222 0.92 6.73 -8.46
N GLN A 223 0.06 6.66 -7.45
CA GLN A 223 -1.02 5.68 -7.35
C GLN A 223 -1.88 5.65 -8.63
N PHE A 224 -2.13 6.77 -9.30
CA PHE A 224 -2.97 6.81 -10.49
C PHE A 224 -2.26 6.22 -11.72
N VAL A 225 -0.92 6.29 -11.76
CA VAL A 225 -0.12 5.58 -12.76
C VAL A 225 -0.24 4.08 -12.55
N TRP A 226 -0.13 3.60 -11.30
CA TRP A 226 -0.32 2.19 -10.96
C TRP A 226 -1.72 1.70 -11.34
N VAL A 227 -2.77 2.37 -10.87
CA VAL A 227 -4.18 2.01 -11.12
C VAL A 227 -4.49 1.94 -12.61
N ARG A 228 -4.04 2.94 -13.41
CA ARG A 228 -4.26 2.98 -14.86
C ARG A 228 -3.59 1.83 -15.60
N ASN A 229 -2.41 1.43 -15.15
CA ASN A 229 -1.62 0.41 -15.81
C ASN A 229 -1.83 -0.99 -15.24
N PHE A 230 -2.51 -1.15 -14.11
CA PHE A 230 -2.64 -2.44 -13.44
C PHE A 230 -3.28 -3.50 -14.34
N TYR A 231 -4.45 -3.23 -14.90
CA TYR A 231 -5.12 -4.18 -15.78
C TYR A 231 -4.32 -4.47 -17.07
N PRO A 232 -3.88 -3.47 -17.87
CA PRO A 232 -3.16 -3.73 -19.10
C PRO A 232 -1.81 -4.42 -18.91
N LEU A 233 -1.12 -4.20 -17.79
CA LEU A 233 0.18 -4.83 -17.55
C LEU A 233 0.09 -6.22 -16.91
N PHE A 234 -0.84 -6.43 -15.99
CA PHE A 234 -0.86 -7.64 -15.18
C PHE A 234 -1.99 -8.60 -15.52
N ILE A 235 -3.13 -8.12 -15.98
CA ILE A 235 -4.33 -8.96 -16.18
C ILE A 235 -4.57 -9.23 -17.65
N GLU A 236 -4.57 -8.22 -18.51
CA GLU A 236 -4.90 -8.36 -19.92
C GLU A 236 -4.02 -9.40 -20.63
N PRO A 237 -2.69 -9.46 -20.41
CA PRO A 237 -1.82 -10.42 -21.10
C PRO A 237 -2.00 -11.88 -20.65
N LEU A 238 -2.72 -12.15 -19.56
CA LEU A 238 -2.89 -13.50 -19.03
C LEU A 238 -3.82 -14.32 -19.93
N PRO A 239 -3.58 -15.63 -20.09
CA PRO A 239 -4.54 -16.55 -20.70
C PRO A 239 -5.90 -16.55 -19.99
N ASP A 240 -6.97 -16.81 -20.73
CA ASP A 240 -8.34 -16.82 -20.19
C ASP A 240 -8.59 -17.92 -19.16
N ASP A 241 -7.83 -19.00 -19.21
CA ASP A 241 -7.86 -20.10 -18.24
C ASP A 241 -7.06 -19.83 -16.98
N THR A 242 -6.39 -18.69 -16.86
CA THR A 242 -5.64 -18.31 -15.65
C THR A 242 -6.60 -18.10 -14.49
N LEU A 243 -6.36 -18.79 -13.38
CA LEU A 243 -7.08 -18.57 -12.13
C LEU A 243 -6.60 -17.26 -11.49
N LEU A 244 -7.52 -16.37 -11.19
CA LEU A 244 -7.29 -15.14 -10.42
C LEU A 244 -7.90 -15.28 -9.03
N THR A 245 -7.18 -14.88 -8.02
CA THR A 245 -7.62 -14.89 -6.62
C THR A 245 -7.38 -13.54 -5.98
N ILE A 246 -8.36 -13.03 -5.26
CA ILE A 246 -8.28 -11.79 -4.50
C ILE A 246 -8.02 -12.13 -3.04
N TYR A 247 -6.87 -11.71 -2.51
CA TYR A 247 -6.56 -11.80 -1.10
C TYR A 247 -6.55 -10.42 -0.43
N GLU A 248 -7.09 -10.38 0.78
CA GLU A 248 -6.94 -9.28 1.72
C GLU A 248 -5.77 -9.60 2.65
N CYS A 249 -4.73 -8.77 2.58
CA CYS A 249 -3.48 -8.97 3.28
C CYS A 249 -3.26 -7.92 4.37
N VAL A 250 -2.46 -8.27 5.37
CA VAL A 250 -1.94 -7.38 6.41
C VAL A 250 -0.42 -7.31 6.26
N LYS A 251 0.13 -6.09 6.29
CA LYS A 251 1.61 -5.87 6.28
C LYS A 251 2.23 -6.23 7.61
#